data_6c46151f3c04da513805f55af0d62936
#
_entry.id   6c46151f3c04da513805f55af0d62936
#
_cell.length_a   1.000
_cell.length_b   1.000
_cell.length_c   1.000
_cell.angle_alpha   90.00
_cell.angle_beta   90.00
_cell.angle_gamma   90.00
#
_symmetry.space_group_name_H-M   'P 1'
#
loop_
_entity.id
_entity.type
_entity.pdbx_description
1 polymer ?
#
loop_
_entity_poly.entity_id
_entity_poly.type
_entity_poly.pdbx_seq_one_letter_code
_entity_poly.pdbx_strand_id
1 'polypeptide(L)'
;MMHYKLICLFCSVLSGIYCSDTSYDSISDVYLEHELIPNAGFTKRSSILVNLESRNDVVSTTSINDSDIQLLKQLASKNELYRLKVTVRTLSGKETRFLTFTRACLIVGSKLNDILTLHLDHLDSPFAVNLATTSNNCNSFNELDTSNFTTTVFFRRPESSPVPDTATYIQKMERERDAREKGKSSNNKSMLGKYWMYILPLVIFMMIAGASNPEARQ
;
A
#
# COMPACT_ATOMS: atom_id res chain seq x y z
N MET A 1 37.58 -42.24 -10.39
CA MET A 1 37.90 -41.47 -9.16
C MET A 1 37.92 -39.95 -9.35
N MET A 2 38.07 -39.42 -10.57
CA MET A 2 38.12 -37.96 -10.81
C MET A 2 36.76 -37.28 -10.86
N HIS A 3 35.70 -37.97 -11.24
CA HIS A 3 34.33 -37.39 -11.31
C HIS A 3 33.67 -37.11 -9.96
N TYR A 4 33.96 -37.84 -8.91
CA TYR A 4 33.42 -37.62 -7.56
C TYR A 4 33.98 -36.35 -6.91
N LYS A 5 35.22 -35.98 -7.19
CA LYS A 5 35.81 -34.74 -6.67
C LYS A 5 35.21 -33.49 -7.31
N LEU A 6 34.79 -33.57 -8.56
CA LEU A 6 34.16 -32.46 -9.27
C LEU A 6 32.72 -32.19 -8.78
N ILE A 7 31.98 -33.26 -8.45
CA ILE A 7 30.60 -33.16 -7.92
C ILE A 7 30.60 -32.59 -6.49
N CYS A 8 31.56 -33.00 -5.65
CA CYS A 8 31.68 -32.41 -4.31
C CYS A 8 32.08 -30.92 -4.33
N LEU A 9 32.86 -30.50 -5.31
CA LEU A 9 33.25 -29.09 -5.46
C LEU A 9 32.07 -28.24 -5.96
N PHE A 10 31.19 -28.81 -6.77
CA PHE A 10 29.96 -28.12 -7.23
C PHE A 10 28.90 -28.01 -6.13
N CYS A 11 28.76 -29.00 -5.24
CA CYS A 11 27.87 -28.94 -4.09
C CYS A 11 28.34 -27.93 -3.02
N SER A 12 29.62 -27.72 -2.85
CA SER A 12 30.15 -26.74 -1.88
C SER A 12 29.98 -25.28 -2.34
N VAL A 13 29.85 -25.02 -3.63
CA VAL A 13 29.58 -23.68 -4.18
C VAL A 13 28.10 -23.32 -4.09
N LEU A 14 27.18 -24.31 -4.10
CA LEU A 14 25.73 -24.10 -4.00
C LEU A 14 25.23 -23.89 -2.55
N SER A 15 26.04 -24.22 -1.55
CA SER A 15 25.67 -24.00 -0.13
C SER A 15 25.90 -22.56 0.35
N GLY A 16 26.31 -21.65 -0.50
CA GLY A 16 26.51 -20.23 -0.22
C GLY A 16 25.33 -19.32 -0.53
N ILE A 17 24.15 -19.85 -0.85
CA ILE A 17 22.92 -19.05 -0.87
C ILE A 17 22.48 -18.90 0.57
N TYR A 18 23.08 -17.92 1.27
CA TYR A 18 22.50 -17.40 2.49
C TYR A 18 21.16 -16.81 2.10
N CYS A 19 20.09 -17.53 2.45
CA CYS A 19 18.77 -16.93 2.60
C CYS A 19 18.98 -15.83 3.64
N SER A 20 19.00 -14.57 3.22
CA SER A 20 18.99 -13.46 4.17
C SER A 20 17.66 -13.61 4.91
N ASP A 21 17.71 -14.03 6.16
CA ASP A 21 16.59 -13.91 7.06
C ASP A 21 16.11 -12.48 6.96
N THR A 22 14.91 -12.27 6.39
CA THR A 22 14.21 -11.01 6.46
C THR A 22 13.72 -10.86 7.90
N SER A 23 14.68 -10.59 8.81
CA SER A 23 14.34 -10.28 10.18
C SER A 23 13.61 -8.96 10.18
N TYR A 24 12.39 -8.97 10.67
CA TYR A 24 11.62 -7.77 10.95
C TYR A 24 12.41 -6.95 11.98
N ASP A 25 12.94 -5.81 11.53
CA ASP A 25 13.76 -4.95 12.39
C ASP A 25 12.85 -3.90 13.05
N SER A 26 12.19 -4.33 14.11
CA SER A 26 11.22 -3.53 14.85
C SER A 26 11.82 -2.26 15.43
N ILE A 27 11.06 -1.16 15.40
CA ILE A 27 11.44 0.13 16.00
C ILE A 27 11.47 -0.02 17.53
N SER A 28 12.55 0.42 18.16
CA SER A 28 12.69 0.48 19.63
C SER A 28 12.46 1.88 20.18
N ASP A 29 13.05 2.88 19.52
CA ASP A 29 13.08 4.24 20.03
C ASP A 29 12.87 5.27 18.92
N VAL A 30 12.20 6.36 19.27
CA VAL A 30 12.08 7.55 18.42
C VAL A 30 12.62 8.75 19.20
N TYR A 31 13.70 9.34 18.71
CA TYR A 31 14.29 10.55 19.29
C TYR A 31 13.83 11.76 18.49
N LEU A 32 13.34 12.77 19.20
CA LEU A 32 12.89 14.02 18.62
C LEU A 32 13.85 15.15 19.03
N GLU A 33 14.40 15.84 18.03
CA GLU A 33 15.24 17.01 18.22
C GLU A 33 14.68 18.15 17.38
N HIS A 34 14.60 19.35 17.93
CA HIS A 34 14.04 20.50 17.24
C HIS A 34 15.06 21.63 17.11
N GLU A 35 14.88 22.46 16.09
CA GLU A 35 15.64 23.68 15.87
C GLU A 35 14.76 24.88 16.20
N LEU A 36 15.08 25.57 17.30
CA LEU A 36 14.36 26.77 17.77
C LEU A 36 15.04 28.04 17.33
N ILE A 37 16.34 28.01 17.07
CA ILE A 37 17.11 29.12 16.55
C ILE A 37 17.61 28.71 15.16
N PRO A 38 17.21 29.42 14.08
CA PRO A 38 17.64 29.09 12.73
C PRO A 38 19.16 28.99 12.59
N ASN A 39 19.62 27.87 12.03
CA ASN A 39 21.04 27.55 11.82
C ASN A 39 21.91 27.38 13.08
N ALA A 40 21.33 27.34 14.27
CA ALA A 40 22.08 27.07 15.52
C ALA A 40 22.22 25.59 15.85
N GLY A 41 21.51 24.74 15.13
CA GLY A 41 21.51 23.29 15.33
C GLY A 41 20.28 22.76 16.07
N PHE A 42 20.25 21.45 16.25
CA PHE A 42 19.11 20.75 16.87
C PHE A 42 19.36 20.50 18.35
N THR A 43 18.36 20.77 19.18
CA THR A 43 18.34 20.48 20.60
C THR A 43 17.38 19.32 20.88
N LYS A 44 17.69 18.51 21.89
CA LYS A 44 16.84 17.37 22.27
C LYS A 44 15.49 17.88 22.78
N ARG A 45 14.41 17.38 22.18
CA ARG A 45 13.04 17.66 22.60
C ARG A 45 12.50 16.51 23.46
N SER A 46 12.49 15.29 22.95
CA SER A 46 11.99 14.13 23.66
C SER A 46 12.57 12.81 23.12
N SER A 47 12.37 11.76 23.90
CA SER A 47 12.61 10.38 23.47
C SER A 47 11.39 9.53 23.78
N ILE A 48 10.93 8.78 22.81
CA ILE A 48 9.71 7.97 22.88
C ILE A 48 10.10 6.51 22.72
N LEU A 49 9.83 5.71 23.75
CA LEU A 49 9.98 4.27 23.69
C LEU A 49 8.78 3.67 22.96
N VAL A 50 9.02 2.88 21.95
CA VAL A 50 7.99 2.25 21.12
C VAL A 50 7.86 0.80 21.48
N ASN A 51 6.74 0.42 22.07
CA ASN A 51 6.40 -0.99 22.27
C ASN A 51 5.50 -1.44 21.10
N LEU A 52 6.08 -2.16 20.15
CA LEU A 52 5.40 -2.61 18.92
C LEU A 52 4.41 -3.75 19.13
N GLU A 53 4.39 -4.39 20.30
CA GLU A 53 3.33 -5.35 20.64
C GLU A 53 1.96 -4.66 20.76
N SER A 54 1.96 -3.39 21.17
CA SER A 54 0.81 -2.53 21.11
C SER A 54 0.81 -1.84 19.74
N ARG A 55 -0.02 -2.31 18.81
CA ARG A 55 -0.28 -1.68 17.50
C ARG A 55 -0.94 -0.29 17.62
N ASN A 56 -0.89 0.30 18.79
CA ASN A 56 -1.60 1.51 19.14
C ASN A 56 -0.69 2.73 18.99
N ASP A 57 -1.32 3.86 18.76
CA ASP A 57 -0.69 5.16 18.74
C ASP A 57 0.01 5.44 20.09
N VAL A 58 1.20 6.01 20.02
CA VAL A 58 1.98 6.35 21.21
C VAL A 58 1.85 7.84 21.49
N VAL A 59 1.34 8.19 22.66
CA VAL A 59 1.27 9.58 23.13
C VAL A 59 2.43 9.84 24.09
N SER A 60 3.23 10.85 23.81
CA SER A 60 4.34 11.29 24.64
C SER A 60 4.15 12.74 25.05
N THR A 61 4.23 13.01 26.34
CA THR A 61 4.19 14.36 26.89
C THR A 61 5.54 14.70 27.49
N THR A 62 6.12 15.84 27.06
CA THR A 62 7.45 16.29 27.49
C THR A 62 7.36 17.76 27.90
N SER A 63 7.90 18.10 29.07
CA SER A 63 8.00 19.49 29.51
C SER A 63 8.98 20.26 28.64
N ILE A 64 8.66 21.52 28.37
CA ILE A 64 9.50 22.47 27.67
C ILE A 64 9.91 23.61 28.63
N ASN A 65 11.13 24.11 28.46
CA ASN A 65 11.60 25.23 29.26
C ASN A 65 10.95 26.55 28.81
N ASP A 66 10.80 27.51 29.75
CA ASP A 66 10.24 28.84 29.44
C ASP A 66 11.06 29.61 28.39
N SER A 67 12.38 29.43 28.38
CA SER A 67 13.25 29.97 27.33
C SER A 67 12.90 29.46 25.93
N ASP A 68 12.64 28.16 25.80
CA ASP A 68 12.32 27.51 24.54
C ASP A 68 10.91 27.89 24.06
N ILE A 69 9.97 28.09 24.99
CA ILE A 69 8.64 28.63 24.69
C ILE A 69 8.75 30.04 24.10
N GLN A 70 9.61 30.91 24.68
CA GLN A 70 9.82 32.25 24.14
C GLN A 70 10.46 32.24 22.74
N LEU A 71 11.47 31.39 22.53
CA LEU A 71 12.07 31.20 21.22
C LEU A 71 11.04 30.71 20.19
N LEU A 72 10.18 29.77 20.57
CA LEU A 72 9.11 29.25 19.71
C LEU A 72 8.07 30.34 19.37
N LYS A 73 7.69 31.19 20.35
CA LYS A 73 6.83 32.35 20.10
C LYS A 73 7.47 33.36 19.16
N GLN A 74 8.80 33.61 19.28
CA GLN A 74 9.55 34.48 18.36
C GLN A 74 9.57 33.89 16.93
N LEU A 75 9.84 32.60 16.78
CA LEU A 75 9.76 31.92 15.49
C LEU A 75 8.36 32.06 14.86
N ALA A 76 7.31 31.85 15.68
CA ALA A 76 5.94 31.98 15.23
C ALA A 76 5.56 33.39 14.78
N SER A 77 6.02 34.44 15.53
CA SER A 77 5.76 35.84 15.18
C SER A 77 6.44 36.27 13.89
N LYS A 78 7.61 35.69 13.58
CA LYS A 78 8.36 35.93 12.33
C LYS A 78 7.84 35.06 11.18
N ASN A 79 6.84 34.22 11.40
CA ASN A 79 6.31 33.23 10.42
C ASN A 79 7.39 32.29 9.86
N GLU A 80 8.37 31.96 10.69
CA GLU A 80 9.47 31.06 10.35
C GLU A 80 9.05 29.58 10.48
N LEU A 81 9.90 28.68 9.97
CA LEU A 81 9.67 27.25 10.01
C LEU A 81 10.20 26.65 11.32
N TYR A 82 9.35 25.88 11.96
CA TYR A 82 9.75 24.95 13.02
C TYR A 82 10.28 23.68 12.36
N ARG A 83 11.53 23.32 12.60
CA ARG A 83 12.18 22.14 12.04
C ARG A 83 12.32 21.07 13.12
N LEU A 84 11.99 19.85 12.75
CA LEU A 84 12.05 18.68 13.64
C LEU A 84 12.94 17.61 12.97
N LYS A 85 13.98 17.18 13.66
CA LYS A 85 14.77 16.01 13.29
C LYS A 85 14.25 14.81 14.09
N VAL A 86 13.90 13.77 13.37
CA VAL A 86 13.38 12.51 13.92
C VAL A 86 14.40 11.42 13.66
N THR A 87 14.97 10.86 14.72
CA THR A 87 15.88 9.72 14.64
C THR A 87 15.15 8.49 15.13
N VAL A 88 14.94 7.52 14.25
CA VAL A 88 14.30 6.24 14.56
C VAL A 88 15.39 5.20 14.73
N ARG A 89 15.40 4.53 15.88
CA ARG A 89 16.31 3.42 16.18
C ARG A 89 15.54 2.11 16.19
N THR A 90 16.09 1.11 15.56
CA THR A 90 15.56 -0.25 15.55
C THR A 90 16.20 -1.11 16.62
N LEU A 91 15.63 -2.29 16.91
CA LEU A 91 16.17 -3.25 17.87
C LEU A 91 17.57 -3.76 17.46
N SER A 92 17.85 -3.83 16.17
CA SER A 92 19.21 -4.15 15.65
C SER A 92 20.24 -3.06 15.91
N GLY A 93 19.82 -1.87 16.38
CA GLY A 93 20.68 -0.71 16.59
C GLY A 93 20.85 0.18 15.34
N LYS A 94 20.19 -0.11 14.23
CA LYS A 94 20.22 0.74 13.04
C LYS A 94 19.47 2.04 13.31
N GLU A 95 20.07 3.17 12.94
CA GLU A 95 19.46 4.49 13.06
C GLU A 95 19.13 5.07 11.68
N THR A 96 17.89 5.52 11.53
CA THR A 96 17.43 6.25 10.34
C THR A 96 17.00 7.65 10.78
N ARG A 97 17.46 8.67 10.06
CA ARG A 97 17.21 10.08 10.40
C ARG A 97 16.36 10.74 9.33
N PHE A 98 15.34 11.45 9.80
CA PHE A 98 14.44 12.23 8.96
C PHE A 98 14.42 13.67 9.42
N LEU A 99 14.24 14.57 8.46
CA LEU A 99 14.02 15.99 8.73
C LEU A 99 12.63 16.36 8.22
N THR A 100 11.81 16.91 9.10
CA THR A 100 10.48 17.42 8.76
C THR A 100 10.32 18.83 9.31
N PHE A 101 9.34 19.56 8.80
CA PHE A 101 9.11 20.93 9.23
C PHE A 101 7.63 21.29 9.12
N THR A 102 7.24 22.29 9.89
CA THR A 102 5.94 22.95 9.80
C THR A 102 6.11 24.45 10.14
N ARG A 103 5.07 25.25 9.95
CA ARG A 103 5.14 26.65 10.39
C ARG A 103 5.10 26.70 11.92
N ALA A 104 5.98 27.49 12.54
CA ALA A 104 6.04 27.63 13.99
C ALA A 104 4.72 28.15 14.58
N CYS A 105 3.99 29.00 13.84
CA CYS A 105 2.69 29.50 14.25
C CYS A 105 1.63 28.38 14.42
N LEU A 106 1.71 27.28 13.64
CA LEU A 106 0.79 26.16 13.77
C LEU A 106 1.08 25.33 15.02
N ILE A 107 2.34 25.19 15.41
CA ILE A 107 2.73 24.52 16.66
C ILE A 107 2.20 25.31 17.87
N VAL A 108 2.38 26.64 17.86
CA VAL A 108 1.84 27.51 18.92
C VAL A 108 0.32 27.48 18.92
N GLY A 109 -0.32 27.62 17.76
CA GLY A 109 -1.77 27.60 17.60
C GLY A 109 -2.43 26.26 18.00
N SER A 110 -1.68 25.16 17.92
CA SER A 110 -2.12 23.84 18.40
C SER A 110 -1.87 23.62 19.90
N LYS A 111 -1.40 24.63 20.63
CA LYS A 111 -1.02 24.53 22.04
C LYS A 111 0.00 23.42 22.31
N LEU A 112 1.04 23.35 21.47
CA LEU A 112 2.10 22.34 21.52
C LEU A 112 1.62 20.90 21.34
N ASN A 113 0.45 20.71 20.70
CA ASN A 113 -0.04 19.38 20.34
C ASN A 113 0.31 19.11 18.88
N ASP A 114 1.15 18.13 18.65
CA ASP A 114 1.56 17.72 17.32
C ASP A 114 1.33 16.21 17.08
N ILE A 115 1.22 15.89 15.80
CA ILE A 115 0.99 14.55 15.31
C ILE A 115 2.17 14.18 14.42
N LEU A 116 2.88 13.14 14.80
CA LEU A 116 3.99 12.58 14.05
C LEU A 116 3.56 11.27 13.42
N THR A 117 3.55 11.20 12.10
CA THR A 117 3.23 9.97 11.39
C THR A 117 4.50 9.37 10.80
N LEU A 118 4.86 8.17 11.26
CA LEU A 118 5.94 7.38 10.69
C LEU A 118 5.36 6.41 9.66
N HIS A 119 5.86 6.50 8.44
CA HIS A 119 5.52 5.58 7.37
C HIS A 119 6.54 4.44 7.34
N LEU A 120 6.04 3.23 7.48
CA LEU A 120 6.81 1.99 7.50
C LEU A 120 6.60 1.24 6.19
N ASP A 121 7.62 0.53 5.74
CA ASP A 121 7.49 -0.41 4.64
C ASP A 121 6.90 -1.76 5.11
N HIS A 122 6.85 -2.73 4.22
CA HIS A 122 6.36 -4.08 4.50
C HIS A 122 7.29 -4.89 5.43
N LEU A 123 8.51 -4.40 5.69
CA LEU A 123 9.48 -4.97 6.63
C LEU A 123 9.57 -4.19 7.95
N ASP A 124 8.59 -3.30 8.22
CA ASP A 124 8.57 -2.38 9.36
C ASP A 124 9.75 -1.38 9.41
N SER A 125 10.45 -1.18 8.28
CA SER A 125 11.52 -0.21 8.19
C SER A 125 10.96 1.19 7.90
N PRO A 126 11.34 2.23 8.68
CA PRO A 126 10.84 3.58 8.46
C PRO A 126 11.44 4.18 7.19
N PHE A 127 10.59 4.72 6.30
CA PHE A 127 11.04 5.34 5.05
C PHE A 127 10.59 6.81 4.91
N ALA A 128 9.58 7.26 5.66
CA ALA A 128 9.14 8.65 5.63
C ALA A 128 8.51 9.07 6.97
N VAL A 129 8.57 10.39 7.24
CA VAL A 129 7.97 11.00 8.43
C VAL A 129 7.19 12.24 8.01
N ASN A 130 6.00 12.39 8.57
CA ASN A 130 5.16 13.57 8.41
C ASN A 130 4.85 14.19 9.77
N LEU A 131 4.97 15.52 9.85
CA LEU A 131 4.59 16.31 11.03
C LEU A 131 3.34 17.12 10.72
N ALA A 132 2.29 16.92 11.49
CA ALA A 132 1.05 17.66 11.42
C ALA A 132 0.73 18.31 12.77
N THR A 133 -0.15 19.29 12.76
CA THR A 133 -0.66 19.97 13.95
C THR A 133 -2.17 19.84 14.04
N THR A 134 -2.71 19.88 15.24
CA THR A 134 -4.16 19.78 15.47
C THR A 134 -4.91 21.05 15.04
N SER A 135 -4.21 22.19 14.95
CA SER A 135 -4.77 23.46 14.52
C SER A 135 -4.19 23.92 13.19
N ASN A 136 -5.04 24.46 12.32
CA ASN A 136 -4.65 25.10 11.07
C ASN A 136 -4.62 26.63 11.16
N ASN A 137 -4.75 27.20 12.36
CA ASN A 137 -4.87 28.63 12.59
C ASN A 137 -3.59 29.20 13.19
N CYS A 138 -3.07 30.28 12.58
CA CYS A 138 -1.90 31.02 13.03
C CYS A 138 -2.23 32.29 13.82
N ASN A 139 -3.47 32.50 14.27
CA ASN A 139 -3.87 33.78 14.87
C ASN A 139 -3.72 33.86 16.40
N SER A 140 -3.38 32.78 17.09
CA SER A 140 -3.40 32.70 18.56
C SER A 140 -1.99 32.59 19.15
N PHE A 141 -1.14 33.62 18.98
CA PHE A 141 0.22 33.59 19.50
C PHE A 141 0.34 33.84 21.00
N ASN A 142 -0.67 34.47 21.63
CA ASN A 142 -0.57 34.99 23.01
C ASN A 142 -1.10 34.01 24.05
N GLU A 143 -1.85 32.98 23.69
CA GLU A 143 -2.56 32.08 24.61
C GLU A 143 -1.80 30.78 24.90
N LEU A 144 -0.48 30.76 24.79
CA LEU A 144 0.27 29.57 25.15
C LEU A 144 0.49 29.51 26.66
N ASP A 145 -0.45 28.96 27.39
CA ASP A 145 -0.37 28.67 28.83
C ASP A 145 0.21 27.28 29.16
N THR A 146 0.55 26.51 28.11
CA THR A 146 0.98 25.12 28.27
C THR A 146 2.50 25.05 28.23
N SER A 147 3.07 24.41 29.24
CA SER A 147 4.51 24.13 29.36
C SER A 147 4.87 22.72 28.87
N ASN A 148 3.96 22.01 28.23
CA ASN A 148 4.16 20.63 27.81
C ASN A 148 3.91 20.45 26.32
N PHE A 149 4.86 19.82 25.62
CA PHE A 149 4.64 19.26 24.31
C PHE A 149 3.91 17.90 24.42
N THR A 150 2.80 17.76 23.71
CA THR A 150 2.11 16.47 23.56
C THR A 150 2.24 16.01 22.12
N THR A 151 3.03 14.96 21.91
CA THR A 151 3.23 14.36 20.58
C THR A 151 2.51 13.03 20.50
N THR A 152 1.62 12.91 19.52
CA THR A 152 0.99 11.62 19.19
C THR A 152 1.70 11.03 18.00
N VAL A 153 2.26 9.83 18.15
CA VAL A 153 2.99 9.11 17.10
C VAL A 153 2.11 8.03 16.51
N PHE A 154 1.86 8.13 15.21
CA PHE A 154 1.13 7.13 14.42
C PHE A 154 2.10 6.32 13.56
N PHE A 155 1.92 5.00 13.54
CA PHE A 155 2.66 4.10 12.66
C PHE A 155 1.76 3.68 11.50
N ARG A 156 2.11 4.07 10.28
CA ARG A 156 1.36 3.75 9.07
C ARG A 156 2.12 2.74 8.22
N ARG A 157 1.54 1.57 8.06
CA ARG A 157 2.01 0.53 7.17
C ARG A 157 1.27 0.60 5.83
N PRO A 158 1.88 0.12 4.73
CA PRO A 158 1.18 0.02 3.46
C PRO A 158 -0.01 -0.94 3.61
N GLU A 159 -1.16 -0.50 3.16
CA GLU A 159 -2.35 -1.35 3.07
C GLU A 159 -2.23 -2.22 1.82
N SER A 160 -2.70 -3.47 1.89
CA SER A 160 -2.79 -4.32 0.72
C SER A 160 -3.78 -3.70 -0.28
N SER A 161 -3.36 -3.61 -1.54
CA SER A 161 -4.26 -3.14 -2.60
C SER A 161 -5.50 -4.03 -2.69
N PRO A 162 -6.68 -3.47 -3.00
CA PRO A 162 -7.86 -4.28 -3.24
C PRO A 162 -7.56 -5.29 -4.36
N VAL A 163 -7.81 -6.55 -4.10
CA VAL A 163 -7.63 -7.61 -5.10
C VAL A 163 -8.70 -7.44 -6.16
N PRO A 164 -8.33 -7.26 -7.45
CA PRO A 164 -9.32 -7.19 -8.53
C PRO A 164 -10.16 -8.47 -8.55
N ASP A 165 -11.47 -8.33 -8.70
CA ASP A 165 -12.37 -9.49 -8.84
C ASP A 165 -12.24 -10.11 -10.25
N THR A 166 -11.11 -10.80 -10.44
CA THR A 166 -10.81 -11.49 -11.70
C THR A 166 -11.70 -12.71 -11.88
N ALA A 167 -12.22 -13.32 -10.79
CA ALA A 167 -13.07 -14.50 -10.85
C ALA A 167 -14.39 -14.20 -11.53
N THR A 168 -15.06 -13.11 -11.14
CA THR A 168 -16.32 -12.68 -11.77
C THR A 168 -16.12 -12.30 -13.23
N TYR A 169 -14.99 -11.67 -13.54
CA TYR A 169 -14.65 -11.31 -14.93
C TYR A 169 -14.44 -12.56 -15.81
N ILE A 170 -13.68 -13.53 -15.32
CA ILE A 170 -13.45 -14.80 -16.05
C ILE A 170 -14.77 -15.54 -16.28
N GLN A 171 -15.62 -15.68 -15.24
CA GLN A 171 -16.93 -16.30 -15.38
C GLN A 171 -17.83 -15.60 -16.39
N LYS A 172 -17.77 -14.27 -16.46
CA LYS A 172 -18.50 -13.50 -17.47
C LYS A 172 -18.00 -13.82 -18.88
N MET A 173 -16.70 -13.84 -19.07
CA MET A 173 -16.07 -14.19 -20.36
C MET A 173 -16.41 -15.61 -20.81
N GLU A 174 -16.40 -16.57 -19.88
CA GLU A 174 -16.79 -17.96 -20.19
C GLU A 174 -18.26 -18.05 -20.59
N ARG A 175 -19.17 -17.40 -19.87
CA ARG A 175 -20.59 -17.35 -20.24
C ARG A 175 -20.82 -16.73 -21.62
N GLU A 176 -20.07 -15.67 -21.95
CA GLU A 176 -20.16 -15.05 -23.28
C GLU A 176 -19.62 -15.96 -24.38
N ARG A 177 -18.55 -16.72 -24.13
CA ARG A 177 -18.05 -17.74 -25.06
C ARG A 177 -19.06 -18.84 -25.28
N ASP A 178 -19.60 -19.41 -24.20
CA ASP A 178 -20.63 -20.45 -24.26
C ASP A 178 -21.89 -20.00 -25.01
N ALA A 179 -22.30 -18.76 -24.78
CA ALA A 179 -23.45 -18.16 -25.49
C ALA A 179 -23.17 -18.02 -27.00
N ARG A 180 -21.94 -17.63 -27.39
CA ARG A 180 -21.54 -17.54 -28.81
C ARG A 180 -21.44 -18.92 -29.46
N GLU A 181 -20.94 -19.94 -28.75
CA GLU A 181 -20.85 -21.31 -29.27
C GLU A 181 -22.23 -21.94 -29.42
N LYS A 182 -23.14 -21.75 -28.46
CA LYS A 182 -24.53 -22.18 -28.54
C LYS A 182 -25.30 -21.47 -29.68
N GLY A 183 -25.03 -20.19 -29.88
CA GLY A 183 -25.60 -19.43 -30.99
C GLY A 183 -25.16 -19.95 -32.35
N LYS A 184 -23.90 -20.36 -32.52
CA LYS A 184 -23.39 -20.96 -33.76
C LYS A 184 -23.97 -22.35 -33.99
N SER A 185 -24.12 -23.19 -32.95
CA SER A 185 -24.73 -24.50 -33.05
C SER A 185 -26.23 -24.45 -33.36
N SER A 186 -26.93 -23.43 -32.84
CA SER A 186 -28.37 -23.23 -33.14
C SER A 186 -28.58 -22.83 -34.61
N ASN A 187 -27.70 -22.03 -35.21
CA ASN A 187 -27.81 -21.66 -36.61
C ASN A 187 -27.66 -22.89 -37.57
N ASN A 188 -26.80 -23.84 -37.24
CA ASN A 188 -26.64 -25.05 -38.05
C ASN A 188 -27.85 -26.00 -37.96
N LYS A 189 -28.55 -26.08 -36.80
CA LYS A 189 -29.81 -26.83 -36.66
C LYS A 189 -30.96 -26.10 -37.33
N SER A 190 -30.94 -24.80 -37.40
CA SER A 190 -31.96 -23.97 -38.06
C SER A 190 -31.97 -24.10 -39.58
N MET A 191 -30.82 -24.38 -40.21
CA MET A 191 -30.73 -24.53 -41.67
C MET A 191 -31.52 -25.72 -42.20
N LEU A 192 -31.39 -26.88 -41.57
CA LEU A 192 -32.21 -28.08 -41.92
C LEU A 192 -33.69 -27.86 -41.63
N GLY A 193 -34.01 -27.18 -40.51
CA GLY A 193 -35.41 -26.83 -40.18
C GLY A 193 -36.02 -25.80 -41.15
N LYS A 194 -35.20 -24.95 -41.75
CA LYS A 194 -35.70 -23.91 -42.70
C LYS A 194 -35.95 -24.49 -44.10
N TYR A 195 -35.23 -25.51 -44.51
CA TYR A 195 -35.35 -26.10 -45.84
C TYR A 195 -36.18 -27.38 -45.88
N TRP A 196 -36.57 -27.97 -44.76
CA TRP A 196 -37.34 -29.24 -44.68
C TRP A 196 -38.69 -29.10 -45.41
N MET A 197 -39.32 -27.90 -45.37
CA MET A 197 -40.59 -27.63 -46.04
C MET A 197 -40.49 -27.66 -47.59
N TYR A 198 -39.28 -27.51 -48.15
CA TYR A 198 -39.02 -27.63 -49.58
C TYR A 198 -38.53 -29.02 -49.96
N ILE A 199 -37.85 -29.70 -49.04
CA ILE A 199 -37.32 -31.03 -49.26
C ILE A 199 -38.46 -32.05 -49.29
N LEU A 200 -39.47 -31.92 -48.43
CA LEU A 200 -40.58 -32.83 -48.30
C LEU A 200 -41.42 -32.95 -49.60
N PRO A 201 -41.87 -31.84 -50.25
CA PRO A 201 -42.60 -31.92 -51.51
C PRO A 201 -41.73 -32.47 -52.66
N LEU A 202 -40.44 -32.15 -52.65
CA LEU A 202 -39.50 -32.63 -53.69
C LEU A 202 -39.29 -34.16 -53.58
N VAL A 203 -39.19 -34.73 -52.36
CA VAL A 203 -39.14 -36.17 -52.14
C VAL A 203 -40.43 -36.85 -52.55
N ILE A 204 -41.61 -36.27 -52.21
CA ILE A 204 -42.91 -36.81 -52.63
C ILE A 204 -43.04 -36.79 -54.16
N PHE A 205 -42.64 -35.69 -54.80
CA PHE A 205 -42.65 -35.59 -56.26
C PHE A 205 -41.76 -36.63 -56.93
N MET A 206 -40.55 -36.89 -56.42
CA MET A 206 -39.64 -37.95 -56.88
C MET A 206 -40.27 -39.35 -56.70
N MET A 207 -40.92 -39.60 -55.57
CA MET A 207 -41.60 -40.89 -55.33
C MET A 207 -42.75 -41.09 -56.35
N ILE A 208 -43.53 -40.08 -56.65
CA ILE A 208 -44.64 -40.17 -57.60
C ILE A 208 -44.12 -40.29 -59.04
N ALA A 209 -43.05 -39.55 -59.41
CA ALA A 209 -42.43 -39.64 -60.72
C ALA A 209 -41.71 -40.98 -60.94
N GLY A 210 -41.13 -41.57 -59.92
CA GLY A 210 -40.50 -42.90 -59.95
C GLY A 210 -41.52 -44.03 -60.02
N ALA A 211 -42.74 -43.84 -59.49
CA ALA A 211 -43.83 -44.83 -59.56
C ALA A 211 -44.56 -44.82 -60.90
N SER A 212 -44.45 -43.75 -61.72
CA SER A 212 -45.09 -43.63 -62.99
C SER A 212 -44.25 -44.04 -64.18
N ASN A 213 -43.12 -44.66 -64.01
CA ASN A 213 -42.28 -45.16 -65.09
C ASN A 213 -42.44 -46.70 -65.20
N PRO A 214 -43.26 -47.22 -66.11
CA PRO A 214 -43.52 -48.66 -66.22
C PRO A 214 -42.45 -49.40 -67.04
N GLU A 215 -41.36 -48.78 -67.44
CA GLU A 215 -40.36 -49.39 -68.34
C GLU A 215 -39.09 -49.91 -67.72
N ALA A 216 -39.01 -50.21 -66.43
CA ALA A 216 -37.87 -50.89 -65.83
C ALA A 216 -38.22 -52.27 -65.28
N ARG A 217 -38.92 -53.09 -66.05
CA ARG A 217 -39.01 -54.52 -65.84
C ARG A 217 -38.73 -55.23 -67.19
N GLN A 218 -37.52 -55.43 -67.53
CA GLN A 218 -37.00 -56.56 -68.27
C GLN A 218 -35.65 -56.99 -67.73
#